data_a65b788f234180af8e062215517d65c5
#
_entry.id   a65b788f234180af8e062215517d65c5
#
_cell.length_a   1.000
_cell.length_b   1.000
_cell.length_c   1.000
_cell.angle_alpha   90.00
_cell.angle_beta   90.00
_cell.angle_gamma   90.00
#
_symmetry.space_group_name_H-M   'P 1'
#
loop_
_entity.id
_entity.type
_entity.pdbx_description
1 polymer ?
#
loop_
_entity_poly.entity_id
_entity_poly.type
_entity_poly.pdbx_seq_one_letter_code
_entity_poly.pdbx_strand_id
1 'polypeptide(L)'
;MLSAFAHAIDRHEDLAWGQILVTPFELGAWSLLEPMGDQNHAPQLCWIRPDLLGCVWMAGGGEGTAGMSVYLSLLSSEQGSWGVPQCISQDLERSEQNPLLFVSDGVLHLIHSAQRVRDPSDRTWAEAQSSFSMQWTAVLRHQTLNIDVIDLGRPESWEGQAWSAAKDLIETPAFCRHPPHRLADGTWLLPIYRSLE
;
A
#
# COMPACT_ATOMS: atom_id res chain seq x y z
N MET A 1 27.38 -0.91 -15.91
CA MET A 1 26.73 -1.00 -14.59
C MET A 1 25.23 -1.38 -14.68
N LEU A 2 24.48 -0.93 -15.65
CA LEU A 2 23.07 -1.34 -15.89
C LEU A 2 22.90 -2.82 -16.32
N SER A 3 23.92 -3.45 -16.89
CA SER A 3 23.83 -4.83 -17.38
C SER A 3 23.81 -5.90 -16.27
N ALA A 4 24.37 -5.60 -15.10
CA ALA A 4 24.36 -6.52 -13.95
C ALA A 4 22.97 -6.56 -13.29
N PHE A 5 22.22 -5.46 -13.34
CA PHE A 5 20.83 -5.41 -12.88
C PHE A 5 19.89 -6.19 -13.80
N ALA A 6 20.06 -6.07 -15.12
CA ALA A 6 19.27 -6.82 -16.09
C ALA A 6 19.42 -8.34 -15.92
N HIS A 7 20.65 -8.83 -15.63
CA HIS A 7 20.91 -10.26 -15.44
C HIS A 7 20.36 -10.81 -14.12
N ALA A 8 20.16 -9.97 -13.10
CA ALA A 8 19.53 -10.37 -11.85
C ALA A 8 18.01 -10.50 -12.00
N ILE A 9 17.41 -9.71 -12.89
CA ILE A 9 15.95 -9.70 -13.16
C ILE A 9 15.52 -10.90 -14.01
N ASP A 10 16.37 -11.42 -14.90
CA ASP A 10 16.03 -12.55 -15.77
C ASP A 10 15.96 -13.93 -15.07
N ARG A 11 16.27 -13.98 -13.76
CA ARG A 11 16.17 -15.22 -12.96
C ARG A 11 15.08 -15.16 -11.88
N HIS A 12 13.92 -14.61 -12.21
CA HIS A 12 12.78 -14.52 -11.28
C HIS A 12 12.33 -15.87 -10.72
N GLU A 13 12.57 -16.98 -11.42
CA GLU A 13 12.14 -18.30 -11.02
C GLU A 13 12.92 -18.87 -9.82
N ASP A 14 14.13 -18.34 -9.54
CA ASP A 14 15.00 -18.83 -8.46
C ASP A 14 14.97 -17.96 -7.19
N LEU A 15 14.22 -16.85 -7.20
CA LEU A 15 14.19 -15.92 -6.06
C LEU A 15 13.02 -16.25 -5.14
N ALA A 16 13.32 -16.58 -3.89
CA ALA A 16 12.29 -16.69 -2.86
C ALA A 16 11.69 -15.33 -2.54
N TRP A 17 10.37 -15.24 -2.52
CA TRP A 17 9.66 -14.05 -2.13
C TRP A 17 10.08 -13.59 -0.73
N GLY A 18 10.18 -12.29 -0.53
CA GLY A 18 10.49 -11.68 0.75
C GLY A 18 11.97 -11.67 1.13
N GLN A 19 12.85 -12.37 0.42
CA GLN A 19 14.28 -12.35 0.72
C GLN A 19 14.90 -10.99 0.44
N ILE A 20 15.80 -10.56 1.33
CA ILE A 20 16.57 -9.33 1.14
C ILE A 20 17.88 -9.69 0.44
N LEU A 21 18.13 -9.05 -0.68
CA LEU A 21 19.33 -9.19 -1.47
C LEU A 21 20.12 -7.87 -1.43
N VAL A 22 21.38 -7.96 -1.06
CA VAL A 22 22.27 -6.78 -1.00
C VAL A 22 22.85 -6.53 -2.39
N THR A 23 22.84 -5.26 -2.82
CA THR A 23 23.46 -4.87 -4.10
C THR A 23 24.98 -5.01 -4.02
N PRO A 24 25.66 -5.27 -5.16
CA PRO A 24 27.11 -5.20 -5.21
C PRO A 24 27.60 -3.86 -4.64
N PHE A 25 28.66 -3.92 -3.83
CA PHE A 25 29.27 -2.75 -3.15
C PHE A 25 28.45 -2.20 -1.95
N GLU A 26 27.48 -2.96 -1.43
CA GLU A 26 26.69 -2.57 -0.24
C GLU A 26 25.98 -1.21 -0.36
N LEU A 27 25.70 -0.75 -1.58
CA LEU A 27 25.07 0.54 -1.86
C LEU A 27 23.55 0.54 -1.64
N GLY A 28 22.96 -0.61 -1.38
CA GLY A 28 21.54 -0.76 -1.14
C GLY A 28 21.12 -2.22 -1.02
N ALA A 29 19.85 -2.40 -0.72
CA ALA A 29 19.21 -3.71 -0.68
C ALA A 29 17.90 -3.66 -1.47
N TRP A 30 17.46 -4.79 -1.98
CA TRP A 30 16.19 -4.94 -2.65
C TRP A 30 15.55 -6.28 -2.29
N SER A 31 14.25 -6.36 -2.48
CA SER A 31 13.48 -7.58 -2.26
C SER A 31 12.31 -7.63 -3.22
N LEU A 32 11.91 -8.83 -3.61
CA LEU A 32 10.66 -9.07 -4.30
C LEU A 32 9.60 -9.45 -3.28
N LEU A 33 8.53 -8.69 -3.20
CA LEU A 33 7.35 -9.05 -2.42
C LEU A 33 6.40 -9.89 -3.28
N GLU A 34 5.70 -10.83 -2.63
CA GLU A 34 4.68 -11.64 -3.30
C GLU A 34 3.61 -10.74 -3.91
N PRO A 35 3.34 -10.87 -5.23
CA PRO A 35 2.31 -10.06 -5.88
C PRO A 35 0.91 -10.52 -5.45
N MET A 36 0.02 -9.56 -5.15
CA MET A 36 -1.34 -9.82 -4.66
C MET A 36 -2.40 -9.65 -5.76
N GLY A 37 -2.02 -9.78 -7.01
CA GLY A 37 -2.87 -9.70 -8.18
C GLY A 37 -2.06 -9.42 -9.45
N ASP A 38 -2.76 -9.28 -10.58
CA ASP A 38 -2.14 -9.03 -11.88
C ASP A 38 -1.43 -7.67 -11.94
N GLN A 39 -1.94 -6.71 -11.16
CA GLN A 39 -1.36 -5.36 -11.06
C GLN A 39 -0.99 -5.05 -9.61
N ASN A 40 0.22 -4.53 -9.42
CA ASN A 40 0.78 -4.11 -8.13
C ASN A 40 1.44 -2.75 -8.32
N HIS A 41 0.94 -1.73 -7.61
CA HIS A 41 1.31 -0.33 -7.85
C HIS A 41 1.56 0.44 -6.56
N ALA A 42 2.23 1.59 -6.70
CA ALA A 42 2.41 2.61 -5.68
C ALA A 42 2.93 2.10 -4.33
N PRO A 43 4.04 1.33 -4.30
CA PRO A 43 4.61 0.89 -3.03
C PRO A 43 5.19 2.06 -2.25
N GLN A 44 5.04 2.01 -0.91
CA GLN A 44 5.63 2.96 0.00
C GLN A 44 6.16 2.24 1.24
N LEU A 45 7.37 2.60 1.66
CA LEU A 45 8.00 2.09 2.87
C LEU A 45 7.76 3.03 4.05
N CYS A 46 7.50 2.45 5.23
CA CYS A 46 7.34 3.18 6.48
C CYS A 46 7.97 2.42 7.65
N TRP A 47 8.85 3.05 8.39
CA TRP A 47 9.28 2.52 9.68
C TRP A 47 8.13 2.62 10.69
N ILE A 48 7.62 1.46 11.12
CA ILE A 48 6.55 1.35 12.10
C ILE A 48 7.14 1.43 13.52
N ARG A 49 8.24 0.72 13.72
CA ARG A 49 9.08 0.72 14.92
C ARG A 49 10.55 0.61 14.47
N PRO A 50 11.55 0.85 15.35
CA PRO A 50 12.97 0.72 14.97
C PRO A 50 13.36 -0.66 14.44
N ASP A 51 12.63 -1.71 14.81
CA ASP A 51 12.83 -3.10 14.43
C ASP A 51 11.83 -3.61 13.38
N LEU A 52 10.90 -2.76 12.93
CA LEU A 52 9.78 -3.17 12.06
C LEU A 52 9.55 -2.17 10.93
N LEU A 53 9.80 -2.60 9.70
CA LEU A 53 9.53 -1.85 8.48
C LEU A 53 8.27 -2.40 7.79
N GLY A 54 7.35 -1.52 7.42
CA GLY A 54 6.18 -1.86 6.59
C GLY A 54 6.37 -1.45 5.14
N CYS A 55 5.86 -2.27 4.22
CA CYS A 55 5.65 -1.92 2.83
C CYS A 55 4.16 -2.01 2.54
N VAL A 56 3.56 -0.88 2.14
CA VAL A 56 2.16 -0.82 1.70
C VAL A 56 2.11 -0.58 0.20
N TRP A 57 1.16 -1.22 -0.48
CA TRP A 57 0.90 -1.00 -1.91
C TRP A 57 -0.55 -1.30 -2.26
N MET A 58 -0.98 -0.88 -3.43
CA MET A 58 -2.25 -1.30 -4.01
C MET A 58 -2.03 -2.46 -4.97
N ALA A 59 -2.92 -3.45 -4.93
CA ALA A 59 -2.87 -4.61 -5.81
C ALA A 59 -4.25 -5.15 -6.14
N GLY A 60 -4.36 -5.84 -7.28
CA GLY A 60 -5.60 -6.46 -7.73
C GLY A 60 -5.58 -6.84 -9.20
N GLY A 61 -6.75 -7.11 -9.75
CA GLY A 61 -6.91 -7.51 -11.16
C GLY A 61 -6.78 -6.36 -12.17
N GLY A 62 -6.94 -5.09 -11.73
CA GLY A 62 -6.79 -3.94 -12.62
C GLY A 62 -6.96 -2.61 -11.92
N GLU A 63 -6.06 -1.66 -12.18
CA GLU A 63 -6.18 -0.31 -11.68
C GLU A 63 -7.47 0.34 -12.20
N GLY A 64 -8.22 0.99 -11.32
CA GLY A 64 -9.51 1.59 -11.65
C GLY A 64 -10.70 0.65 -11.56
N THR A 65 -10.52 -0.62 -11.17
CA THR A 65 -11.59 -1.58 -10.94
C THR A 65 -11.85 -1.80 -9.45
N ALA A 66 -12.99 -2.40 -9.11
CA ALA A 66 -13.31 -2.81 -7.74
C ALA A 66 -12.45 -3.98 -7.23
N GLY A 67 -11.58 -4.52 -8.09
CA GLY A 67 -10.58 -5.54 -7.72
C GLY A 67 -9.32 -4.98 -7.06
N MET A 68 -9.14 -3.64 -7.02
CA MET A 68 -7.98 -3.02 -6.38
C MET A 68 -8.22 -2.84 -4.88
N SER A 69 -7.27 -3.33 -4.08
CA SER A 69 -7.28 -3.29 -2.61
C SER A 69 -5.91 -2.86 -2.09
N VAL A 70 -5.84 -2.54 -0.81
CA VAL A 70 -4.58 -2.14 -0.16
C VAL A 70 -3.99 -3.31 0.61
N TYR A 71 -2.71 -3.57 0.38
CA TYR A 71 -1.94 -4.63 1.01
C TYR A 71 -0.77 -4.07 1.81
N LEU A 72 -0.42 -4.78 2.87
CA LEU A 72 0.72 -4.50 3.74
C LEU A 72 1.54 -5.77 3.93
N SER A 73 2.85 -5.66 3.81
CA SER A 73 3.82 -6.66 4.28
C SER A 73 4.74 -6.03 5.31
N LEU A 74 5.20 -6.83 6.26
CA LEU A 74 6.04 -6.41 7.37
C LEU A 74 7.40 -7.13 7.31
N LEU A 75 8.48 -6.37 7.51
CA LEU A 75 9.84 -6.86 7.65
C LEU A 75 10.31 -6.60 9.07
N SER A 76 10.59 -7.67 9.81
CA SER A 76 11.25 -7.60 11.11
C SER A 76 12.77 -7.76 10.98
N SER A 77 13.52 -7.00 11.76
CA SER A 77 14.97 -7.19 11.87
C SER A 77 15.37 -8.57 12.38
N GLU A 78 14.51 -9.21 13.18
CA GLU A 78 14.74 -10.55 13.71
C GLU A 78 14.53 -11.64 12.65
N GLN A 79 13.51 -11.51 11.81
CA GLN A 79 13.19 -12.50 10.78
C GLN A 79 14.07 -12.37 9.55
N GLY A 80 14.55 -11.17 9.25
CA GLY A 80 15.42 -10.88 8.11
C GLY A 80 14.79 -11.07 6.74
N SER A 81 13.46 -11.25 6.70
CA SER A 81 12.67 -11.38 5.48
C SER A 81 11.30 -10.75 5.64
N TRP A 82 10.69 -10.36 4.52
CA TRP A 82 9.32 -9.86 4.49
C TRP A 82 8.33 -11.00 4.78
N GLY A 83 7.34 -10.68 5.58
CA GLY A 83 6.21 -11.58 5.84
C GLY A 83 5.23 -11.66 4.67
N VAL A 84 4.30 -12.61 4.77
CA VAL A 84 3.21 -12.76 3.77
C VAL A 84 2.34 -11.51 3.76
N PRO A 85 2.06 -10.92 2.59
CA PRO A 85 1.20 -9.75 2.48
C PRO A 85 -0.21 -9.99 3.02
N GLN A 86 -0.75 -9.00 3.70
CA GLN A 86 -2.14 -9.01 4.20
C GLN A 86 -2.95 -7.91 3.54
N CYS A 87 -4.20 -8.19 3.20
CA CYS A 87 -5.15 -7.19 2.76
C CYS A 87 -5.59 -6.36 3.98
N ILE A 88 -5.31 -5.07 3.98
CA ILE A 88 -5.62 -4.18 5.11
C ILE A 88 -6.77 -3.22 4.83
N SER A 89 -7.16 -3.05 3.58
CA SER A 89 -8.36 -2.31 3.19
C SER A 89 -8.92 -2.87 1.88
N GLN A 90 -10.23 -3.06 1.83
CA GLN A 90 -10.95 -3.51 0.65
C GLN A 90 -12.36 -2.90 0.60
N ASP A 91 -12.72 -2.35 -0.55
CA ASP A 91 -14.06 -1.88 -0.85
C ASP A 91 -14.53 -2.46 -2.19
N LEU A 92 -15.60 -3.23 -2.16
CA LEU A 92 -16.10 -3.94 -3.34
C LEU A 92 -16.79 -3.02 -4.37
N GLU A 93 -17.02 -1.76 -4.02
CA GLU A 93 -17.65 -0.76 -4.90
C GLU A 93 -16.66 0.31 -5.38
N ARG A 94 -15.39 0.24 -4.91
CA ARG A 94 -14.37 1.24 -5.19
C ARG A 94 -13.05 0.62 -5.62
N SER A 95 -12.32 1.36 -6.41
CA SER A 95 -10.90 1.11 -6.65
C SER A 95 -10.09 1.82 -5.58
N GLU A 96 -9.39 1.08 -4.72
CA GLU A 96 -8.55 1.64 -3.67
C GLU A 96 -7.12 1.82 -4.17
N GLN A 97 -6.58 3.04 -4.04
CA GLN A 97 -5.36 3.45 -4.72
C GLN A 97 -4.47 4.34 -3.86
N ASN A 98 -3.17 4.37 -4.22
CA ASN A 98 -2.17 5.27 -3.66
C ASN A 98 -2.11 5.24 -2.13
N PRO A 99 -1.89 4.08 -1.49
CA PRO A 99 -1.82 3.99 -0.04
C PRO A 99 -0.55 4.66 0.50
N LEU A 100 -0.70 5.29 1.66
CA LEU A 100 0.38 5.91 2.41
C LEU A 100 0.32 5.49 3.87
N LEU A 101 1.45 5.11 4.43
CA LEU A 101 1.62 4.84 5.86
C LEU A 101 2.45 5.93 6.53
N PHE A 102 2.09 6.26 7.76
CA PHE A 102 2.93 7.02 8.68
C PHE A 102 2.59 6.67 10.12
N VAL A 103 3.52 6.92 11.02
CA VAL A 103 3.34 6.68 12.46
C VAL A 103 3.28 8.01 13.20
N SER A 104 2.32 8.17 14.09
CA SER A 104 2.24 9.26 15.05
C SER A 104 1.71 8.76 16.38
N ASP A 105 2.40 9.12 17.46
CA ASP A 105 1.97 8.90 18.83
C ASP A 105 1.55 7.44 19.15
N GLY A 106 2.32 6.46 18.63
CA GLY A 106 2.06 5.02 18.84
C GLY A 106 0.95 4.45 17.94
N VAL A 107 0.49 5.21 16.96
CA VAL A 107 -0.55 4.81 16.02
C VAL A 107 0.01 4.77 14.60
N LEU A 108 -0.24 3.67 13.91
CA LEU A 108 -0.02 3.54 12.47
C LEU A 108 -1.25 4.05 11.73
N HIS A 109 -1.04 4.99 10.84
CA HIS A 109 -2.07 5.61 10.02
C HIS A 109 -1.95 5.12 8.58
N LEU A 110 -3.06 4.74 7.98
CA LEU A 110 -3.21 4.49 6.56
C LEU A 110 -4.08 5.59 5.95
N ILE A 111 -3.56 6.25 4.92
CA ILE A 111 -4.35 7.13 4.04
C ILE A 111 -4.29 6.54 2.64
N HIS A 112 -5.43 6.45 1.97
CA HIS A 112 -5.51 6.01 0.58
C HIS A 112 -6.67 6.69 -0.13
N SER A 113 -6.63 6.74 -1.46
CA SER A 113 -7.76 7.20 -2.26
C SER A 113 -8.66 6.02 -2.62
N ALA A 114 -9.98 6.27 -2.64
CA ALA A 114 -10.99 5.29 -3.00
C ALA A 114 -11.98 5.91 -3.99
N GLN A 115 -11.97 5.42 -5.23
CA GLN A 115 -12.77 5.93 -6.35
C GLN A 115 -13.93 5.00 -6.61
N ARG A 116 -15.15 5.53 -6.79
CA ARG A 116 -16.29 4.70 -7.22
C ARG A 116 -16.01 4.13 -8.60
N VAL A 117 -16.31 2.85 -8.76
CA VAL A 117 -16.29 2.18 -10.05
C VAL A 117 -17.68 2.26 -10.70
N ARG A 118 -17.73 2.13 -12.02
CA ARG A 118 -19.00 2.16 -12.77
C ARG A 118 -19.75 0.84 -12.65
N ASP A 119 -19.01 -0.26 -12.66
CA ASP A 119 -19.54 -1.60 -12.48
C ASP A 119 -18.71 -2.37 -11.43
N PRO A 120 -19.28 -2.62 -10.25
CA PRO A 120 -18.59 -3.37 -9.20
C PRO A 120 -18.34 -4.84 -9.53
N SER A 121 -18.94 -5.39 -10.57
CA SER A 121 -18.67 -6.77 -11.03
C SER A 121 -17.37 -6.89 -11.80
N ASP A 122 -16.89 -5.80 -12.41
CA ASP A 122 -15.63 -5.77 -13.14
C ASP A 122 -14.45 -5.78 -12.17
N ARG A 123 -13.62 -6.82 -12.24
CA ARG A 123 -12.49 -7.02 -11.34
C ARG A 123 -11.14 -6.94 -12.01
N THR A 124 -11.10 -7.15 -13.31
CA THR A 124 -9.89 -7.19 -14.11
C THR A 124 -9.85 -6.06 -15.13
N TRP A 125 -8.67 -5.74 -15.59
CA TRP A 125 -8.47 -4.77 -16.67
C TRP A 125 -9.24 -5.15 -17.95
N ALA A 126 -9.29 -6.43 -18.27
CA ALA A 126 -9.95 -6.91 -19.47
C ALA A 126 -11.49 -6.75 -19.40
N GLU A 127 -12.08 -6.91 -18.23
CA GLU A 127 -13.52 -6.72 -18.00
C GLU A 127 -13.89 -5.24 -18.03
N ALA A 128 -13.05 -4.39 -17.44
CA ALA A 128 -13.34 -2.98 -17.20
C ALA A 128 -13.08 -2.05 -18.40
N GLN A 129 -12.99 -2.53 -19.63
CA GLN A 129 -12.62 -1.73 -20.81
C GLN A 129 -13.42 -0.43 -21.01
N SER A 130 -14.62 -0.34 -20.46
CA SER A 130 -15.50 0.83 -20.55
C SER A 130 -16.03 1.32 -19.19
N SER A 131 -15.62 0.69 -18.08
CA SER A 131 -16.24 0.89 -16.76
C SER A 131 -15.22 1.23 -15.64
N PHE A 132 -14.11 1.86 -16.00
CA PHE A 132 -13.12 2.32 -15.02
C PHE A 132 -13.71 3.26 -13.97
N SER A 133 -13.00 3.36 -12.86
CA SER A 133 -13.36 4.26 -11.77
C SER A 133 -13.51 5.70 -12.23
N MET A 134 -14.42 6.40 -11.57
CA MET A 134 -14.68 7.81 -11.80
C MET A 134 -13.78 8.64 -10.87
N GLN A 135 -12.69 9.17 -11.39
CA GLN A 135 -11.67 9.88 -10.60
C GLN A 135 -12.24 11.08 -9.81
N TRP A 136 -13.23 11.76 -10.34
CA TRP A 136 -13.91 12.87 -9.66
C TRP A 136 -14.78 12.43 -8.46
N THR A 137 -14.92 11.12 -8.22
CA THR A 137 -15.57 10.56 -7.03
C THR A 137 -14.58 10.11 -5.97
N ALA A 138 -13.27 10.36 -6.17
CA ALA A 138 -12.24 9.94 -5.25
C ALA A 138 -12.43 10.61 -3.89
N VAL A 139 -12.41 9.81 -2.84
CA VAL A 139 -12.32 10.26 -1.47
C VAL A 139 -10.97 9.84 -0.90
N LEU A 140 -10.41 10.65 -0.01
CA LEU A 140 -9.29 10.21 0.82
C LEU A 140 -9.82 9.55 2.07
N ARG A 141 -9.49 8.29 2.25
CA ARG A 141 -9.85 7.49 3.42
C ARG A 141 -8.71 7.42 4.39
N HIS A 142 -9.06 7.37 5.65
CA HIS A 142 -8.13 7.23 6.76
C HIS A 142 -8.57 6.11 7.68
N GLN A 143 -7.61 5.26 8.03
CA GLN A 143 -7.74 4.17 8.98
C GLN A 143 -6.55 4.19 9.93
N THR A 144 -6.71 3.61 11.09
CA THR A 144 -5.66 3.57 12.11
C THR A 144 -5.53 2.18 12.72
N LEU A 145 -4.30 1.87 13.15
CA LEU A 145 -3.96 0.66 13.90
C LEU A 145 -3.01 1.03 15.04
N ASN A 146 -3.27 0.58 16.26
CA ASN A 146 -2.31 0.72 17.36
C ASN A 146 -1.07 -0.16 17.05
N ILE A 147 0.13 0.42 17.07
CA ILE A 147 1.35 -0.33 16.74
C ILE A 147 1.70 -1.40 17.79
N ASP A 148 1.24 -1.25 19.01
CA ASP A 148 1.52 -2.19 20.11
C ASP A 148 0.78 -3.53 19.95
N VAL A 149 -0.29 -3.57 19.15
CA VAL A 149 -1.03 -4.82 18.90
C VAL A 149 -0.41 -5.67 17.80
N ILE A 150 0.53 -5.13 17.02
CA ILE A 150 1.14 -5.83 15.89
C ILE A 150 2.02 -6.97 16.39
N ASP A 151 1.61 -8.18 16.11
CA ASP A 151 2.28 -9.43 16.40
C ASP A 151 2.53 -10.19 15.09
N LEU A 152 3.80 -10.36 14.71
CA LEU A 152 4.18 -11.01 13.46
C LEU A 152 3.85 -12.51 13.42
N GLY A 153 3.71 -13.15 14.59
CA GLY A 153 3.23 -14.52 14.72
C GLY A 153 1.72 -14.67 14.57
N ARG A 154 1.00 -13.54 14.52
CA ARG A 154 -0.46 -13.48 14.48
C ARG A 154 -0.92 -12.44 13.46
N PRO A 155 -0.98 -12.79 12.17
CA PRO A 155 -1.40 -11.87 11.09
C PRO A 155 -2.73 -11.17 11.36
N GLU A 156 -3.67 -11.82 12.04
CA GLU A 156 -4.95 -11.24 12.43
C GLU A 156 -4.82 -10.01 13.34
N SER A 157 -3.66 -9.78 13.94
CA SER A 157 -3.41 -8.59 14.78
C SER A 157 -3.19 -7.32 13.96
N TRP A 158 -2.95 -7.43 12.63
CA TRP A 158 -2.66 -6.31 11.74
C TRP A 158 -3.28 -6.42 10.33
N GLU A 159 -4.06 -7.46 10.05
CA GLU A 159 -4.88 -7.54 8.84
C GLU A 159 -6.09 -6.58 8.90
N GLY A 160 -6.88 -6.53 7.81
CA GLY A 160 -7.94 -5.53 7.63
C GLY A 160 -8.89 -5.34 8.81
N GLN A 161 -9.25 -6.40 9.52
CA GLN A 161 -10.18 -6.32 10.67
C GLN A 161 -9.57 -5.69 11.93
N ALA A 162 -8.25 -5.68 12.05
CA ALA A 162 -7.56 -5.03 13.17
C ALA A 162 -7.51 -3.50 13.02
N TRP A 163 -7.71 -2.98 11.81
CA TRP A 163 -7.75 -1.56 11.53
C TRP A 163 -9.09 -0.95 11.93
N SER A 164 -9.07 0.33 12.26
CA SER A 164 -10.32 1.07 12.46
C SER A 164 -11.15 1.10 11.17
N ALA A 165 -12.46 1.32 11.28
CA ALA A 165 -13.30 1.58 10.12
C ALA A 165 -12.75 2.77 9.32
N ALA A 166 -12.74 2.65 7.99
CA ALA A 166 -12.31 3.72 7.10
C ALA A 166 -13.23 4.94 7.24
N LYS A 167 -12.63 6.12 7.35
CA LYS A 167 -13.34 7.41 7.41
C LYS A 167 -12.84 8.31 6.29
N ASP A 168 -13.77 9.00 5.64
CA ASP A 168 -13.41 10.01 4.65
C ASP A 168 -12.77 11.22 5.36
N LEU A 169 -11.54 11.59 4.96
CA LEU A 169 -10.79 12.71 5.53
C LEU A 169 -11.29 14.06 5.07
N ILE A 170 -11.72 14.13 3.80
CA ILE A 170 -12.18 15.36 3.17
C ILE A 170 -13.38 15.04 2.28
N GLU A 171 -14.32 15.98 2.19
CA GLU A 171 -15.57 15.82 1.43
C GLU A 171 -15.40 16.06 -0.08
N THR A 172 -14.28 16.65 -0.50
CA THR A 172 -14.03 16.94 -1.91
C THR A 172 -13.14 15.89 -2.55
N PRO A 173 -13.35 15.59 -3.85
CA PRO A 173 -12.50 14.63 -4.57
C PRO A 173 -11.03 15.00 -4.48
N ALA A 174 -10.21 14.07 -4.00
CA ALA A 174 -8.78 14.29 -3.86
C ALA A 174 -7.98 13.00 -3.86
N PHE A 175 -6.70 13.16 -4.15
CA PHE A 175 -5.68 12.12 -4.13
C PHE A 175 -4.48 12.61 -3.32
N CYS A 176 -3.71 11.67 -2.76
CA CYS A 176 -2.42 11.93 -2.15
C CYS A 176 -1.36 10.98 -2.70
N ARG A 177 -0.09 11.41 -2.65
CA ARG A 177 1.07 10.60 -3.07
C ARG A 177 2.24 10.71 -2.11
N HIS A 178 2.12 11.53 -1.09
CA HIS A 178 3.14 11.70 -0.07
C HIS A 178 2.51 11.69 1.31
N PRO A 179 3.17 11.10 2.30
CA PRO A 179 2.69 11.12 3.67
C PRO A 179 2.62 12.57 4.18
N PRO A 180 1.78 12.85 5.17
CA PRO A 180 1.71 14.18 5.75
C PRO A 180 3.01 14.54 6.47
N HIS A 181 3.33 15.83 6.47
CA HIS A 181 4.46 16.41 7.20
C HIS A 181 3.97 17.08 8.48
N ARG A 182 4.62 16.78 9.59
CA ARG A 182 4.33 17.45 10.87
C ARG A 182 5.17 18.72 10.98
N LEU A 183 4.50 19.86 11.17
CA LEU A 183 5.14 21.13 11.42
C LEU A 183 5.60 21.27 12.87
N ALA A 184 6.43 22.29 13.16
CA ALA A 184 6.96 22.53 14.50
C ALA A 184 5.89 22.84 15.56
N ASP A 185 4.75 23.38 15.14
CA ASP A 185 3.58 23.68 16.00
C ASP A 185 2.67 22.45 16.21
N GLY A 186 3.02 21.30 15.62
CA GLY A 186 2.23 20.07 15.69
C GLY A 186 1.18 19.90 14.58
N THR A 187 0.98 20.89 13.75
CA THR A 187 0.08 20.83 12.59
C THR A 187 0.56 19.81 11.55
N TRP A 188 -0.37 19.05 10.96
CA TRP A 188 -0.09 18.15 9.86
C TRP A 188 -0.46 18.76 8.52
N LEU A 189 0.46 18.73 7.57
CA LEU A 189 0.24 19.11 6.18
C LEU A 189 0.19 17.87 5.31
N LEU A 190 -0.96 17.57 4.72
CA LEU A 190 -1.14 16.53 3.72
C LEU A 190 -1.16 17.16 2.32
N PRO A 191 -0.15 16.88 1.46
CA PRO A 191 -0.19 17.35 0.07
C PRO A 191 -1.23 16.52 -0.71
N ILE A 192 -2.16 17.22 -1.33
CA ILE A 192 -3.23 16.61 -2.13
C ILE A 192 -3.27 17.22 -3.53
N TYR A 193 -3.80 16.47 -4.48
CA TYR A 193 -4.19 16.98 -5.79
C TYR A 193 -5.61 16.53 -6.11
N ARG A 194 -6.24 17.20 -7.06
CA ARG A 194 -7.63 16.95 -7.44
C ARG A 194 -7.73 16.64 -8.92
N SER A 195 -8.61 15.71 -9.26
CA SER A 195 -9.09 15.52 -10.62
C SER A 195 -10.44 16.24 -10.76
N LEU A 196 -10.57 17.04 -11.80
CA LEU A 196 -11.82 17.68 -12.19
C LEU A 196 -12.47 16.84 -13.30
N GLU A 197 -13.79 16.93 -13.42
CA GLU A 197 -14.54 16.36 -14.55
C GLU A 197 -14.05 16.91 -15.88
#